data_b015885c693d907e46f65615650eee3e
#
_entry.id   b015885c693d907e46f65615650eee3e
#
_cell.length_a   1.000
_cell.length_b   1.000
_cell.length_c   1.000
_cell.angle_alpha   90.00
_cell.angle_beta   90.00
_cell.angle_gamma   90.00
#
_symmetry.space_group_name_H-M   'P 1'
#
loop_
_entity.id
_entity.type
_entity.pdbx_description
1 polymer ?
#
loop_
_entity_poly.entity_id
_entity_poly.type
_entity_poly.pdbx_seq_one_letter_code
_entity_poly.pdbx_strand_id
1 'polypeptide(L)'
;LKSQFNDMSVKIREIILERVPRDAEITRINFEGAKLALYAKKPEVLLSEKSYVIPSIVSLIRKRIVVRSDPSIRGSEKETEAIIREVIPKEADVTNVTFDPTVGEVVIEAKRVGLAVGTNGSNLQEIMRRARWSPRVLRTPPIPSKIIANIRHLMYTESKERERILMGIGEMVFRPTVFKTKEVLLTGLGGFREVGRSCILVQTKESKVLLDCGLNPGAPGPPMVFPYLNVDGLNLDSLDAVVISHSHLDHCGVLPILYKYGYDGPVYCSEPTLSLMTLGQLDYL
;
A
#
# COMPACT_ATOMS: atom_id res chain seq x y z
N LEU A 1 -18.59 -17.90 -2.99
CA LEU A 1 -17.46 -16.94 -2.88
C LEU A 1 -16.93 -16.86 -1.43
N LYS A 2 -17.78 -16.60 -0.41
CA LYS A 2 -17.34 -16.56 1.00
C LYS A 2 -16.74 -17.89 1.50
N SER A 3 -17.24 -19.05 1.04
CA SER A 3 -16.70 -20.37 1.45
C SER A 3 -15.33 -20.68 0.86
N GLN A 4 -15.08 -20.32 -0.41
CA GLN A 4 -13.77 -20.54 -1.06
C GLN A 4 -12.70 -19.59 -0.54
N PHE A 5 -13.10 -18.38 -0.15
CA PHE A 5 -12.22 -17.41 0.51
C PHE A 5 -11.73 -17.94 1.86
N ASN A 6 -12.65 -18.52 2.63
CA ASN A 6 -12.31 -19.14 3.92
C ASN A 6 -11.26 -20.26 3.77
N ASP A 7 -11.36 -21.06 2.71
CA ASP A 7 -10.46 -22.19 2.44
C ASP A 7 -9.02 -21.74 2.13
N MET A 8 -8.81 -20.68 1.34
CA MET A 8 -7.46 -20.20 1.04
C MET A 8 -6.81 -19.46 2.21
N SER A 9 -7.58 -18.67 2.94
CA SER A 9 -7.14 -18.05 4.20
C SER A 9 -6.75 -19.11 5.24
N VAL A 10 -7.49 -20.21 5.31
CA VAL A 10 -7.19 -21.35 6.17
C VAL A 10 -5.87 -22.02 5.75
N LYS A 11 -5.69 -22.35 4.48
CA LYS A 11 -4.45 -22.98 3.97
C LYS A 11 -3.20 -22.12 4.21
N ILE A 12 -3.28 -20.80 3.99
CA ILE A 12 -2.15 -19.91 4.25
C ILE A 12 -1.83 -19.89 5.75
N ARG A 13 -2.84 -19.87 6.61
CA ARG A 13 -2.67 -19.91 8.05
C ARG A 13 -2.05 -21.24 8.51
N GLU A 14 -2.52 -22.36 7.99
CA GLU A 14 -1.96 -23.68 8.28
C GLU A 14 -0.48 -23.75 7.90
N ILE A 15 -0.10 -23.33 6.68
CA ILE A 15 1.29 -23.29 6.24
C ILE A 15 2.15 -22.43 7.16
N ILE A 16 1.65 -21.28 7.62
CA ILE A 16 2.37 -20.40 8.53
C ILE A 16 2.55 -21.08 9.89
N LEU A 17 1.48 -21.61 10.45
CA LEU A 17 1.48 -22.23 11.78
C LEU A 17 2.33 -23.49 11.84
N GLU A 18 2.41 -24.27 10.77
CA GLU A 18 3.29 -25.44 10.68
C GLU A 18 4.78 -25.08 10.68
N ARG A 19 5.15 -23.91 10.16
CA ARG A 19 6.55 -23.50 9.99
C ARG A 19 7.07 -22.53 11.04
N VAL A 20 6.16 -21.80 11.67
CA VAL A 20 6.53 -20.88 12.75
C VAL A 20 6.81 -21.70 14.03
N PRO A 21 7.97 -21.45 14.67
CA PRO A 21 8.25 -22.05 15.97
C PRO A 21 7.15 -21.74 16.99
N ARG A 22 6.72 -22.73 17.73
CA ARG A 22 5.68 -22.57 18.79
C ARG A 22 6.07 -21.52 19.81
N ASP A 23 7.37 -21.39 20.06
CA ASP A 23 7.95 -20.40 20.99
C ASP A 23 7.65 -18.95 20.59
N ALA A 24 7.34 -18.67 19.32
CA ALA A 24 6.96 -17.32 18.86
C ALA A 24 5.60 -16.88 19.43
N GLU A 25 4.75 -17.83 19.84
CA GLU A 25 3.41 -17.59 20.40
C GLU A 25 2.57 -16.65 19.50
N ILE A 26 2.28 -17.12 18.27
CA ILE A 26 1.43 -16.37 17.33
C ILE A 26 0.02 -16.28 17.87
N THR A 27 -0.49 -15.06 18.04
CA THR A 27 -1.84 -14.78 18.56
C THR A 27 -2.84 -14.44 17.45
N ARG A 28 -2.37 -13.82 16.38
CA ARG A 28 -3.24 -13.37 15.30
C ARG A 28 -2.49 -13.33 13.97
N ILE A 29 -3.18 -13.66 12.88
CA ILE A 29 -2.72 -13.50 11.49
C ILE A 29 -3.76 -12.69 10.74
N ASN A 30 -3.40 -11.50 10.25
CA ASN A 30 -4.30 -10.59 9.58
C ASN A 30 -3.73 -10.13 8.24
N PHE A 31 -4.61 -9.68 7.35
CA PHE A 31 -4.20 -8.94 6.16
C PHE A 31 -4.00 -7.45 6.50
N GLU A 32 -2.88 -6.91 6.05
CA GLU A 32 -2.60 -5.47 6.03
C GLU A 32 -2.38 -5.04 4.57
N GLY A 33 -3.47 -4.91 3.80
CA GLY A 33 -3.42 -4.71 2.37
C GLY A 33 -2.74 -5.89 1.67
N ALA A 34 -1.71 -5.64 0.87
CA ALA A 34 -0.94 -6.68 0.18
C ALA A 34 0.06 -7.44 1.07
N LYS A 35 0.00 -7.29 2.40
CA LYS A 35 0.89 -7.95 3.35
C LYS A 35 0.09 -8.84 4.30
N LEU A 36 0.76 -9.86 4.84
CA LEU A 36 0.28 -10.66 5.96
C LEU A 36 0.99 -10.23 7.23
N ALA A 37 0.25 -9.83 8.25
CA ALA A 37 0.77 -9.46 9.56
C ALA A 37 0.65 -10.64 10.52
N LEU A 38 1.78 -11.04 11.11
CA LEU A 38 1.86 -12.07 12.14
C LEU A 38 2.05 -11.37 13.50
N TYR A 39 1.06 -11.47 14.35
CA TYR A 39 1.13 -10.93 15.71
C TYR A 39 1.67 -12.01 16.65
N ALA A 40 2.79 -11.72 17.32
CA ALA A 40 3.49 -12.64 18.16
C ALA A 40 3.77 -12.06 19.57
N LYS A 41 3.75 -12.89 20.60
CA LYS A 41 4.21 -12.49 21.94
C LYS A 41 5.73 -12.48 22.07
N LYS A 42 6.41 -13.29 21.25
CA LYS A 42 7.89 -13.32 21.19
C LYS A 42 8.35 -13.08 19.74
N PRO A 43 8.19 -11.86 19.22
CA PRO A 43 8.54 -11.53 17.83
C PRO A 43 10.04 -11.69 17.53
N GLU A 44 10.91 -11.60 18.53
CA GLU A 44 12.35 -11.82 18.40
C GLU A 44 12.71 -13.21 17.88
N VAL A 45 11.91 -14.22 18.15
CA VAL A 45 12.11 -15.59 17.64
C VAL A 45 12.03 -15.62 16.11
N LEU A 46 11.19 -14.75 15.53
CA LEU A 46 10.97 -14.66 14.08
C LEU A 46 11.90 -13.65 13.40
N LEU A 47 12.39 -12.65 14.14
CA LEU A 47 13.16 -11.51 13.62
C LEU A 47 14.67 -11.64 13.86
N SER A 48 15.14 -12.72 14.50
CA SER A 48 16.58 -12.92 14.70
C SER A 48 17.29 -13.05 13.35
N GLU A 49 18.49 -12.47 13.22
CA GLU A 49 19.31 -12.51 11.99
C GLU A 49 19.61 -13.93 11.50
N LYS A 50 19.59 -14.91 12.40
CA LYS A 50 19.79 -16.33 12.11
C LYS A 50 18.49 -17.08 11.77
N SER A 51 17.34 -16.39 11.84
CA SER A 51 16.03 -17.02 11.58
C SER A 51 15.72 -17.02 10.09
N TYR A 52 15.72 -18.21 9.47
CA TYR A 52 15.23 -18.40 8.10
C TYR A 52 13.73 -18.65 8.01
N VAL A 53 12.99 -18.54 9.12
CA VAL A 53 11.55 -18.87 9.19
C VAL A 53 10.75 -17.96 8.26
N ILE A 54 10.83 -16.64 8.44
CA ILE A 54 10.07 -15.69 7.61
C ILE A 54 10.47 -15.77 6.13
N PRO A 55 11.77 -15.77 5.75
CA PRO A 55 12.17 -15.98 4.36
C PRO A 55 11.62 -17.27 3.75
N SER A 56 11.64 -18.38 4.49
CA SER A 56 11.14 -19.67 4.00
C SER A 56 9.63 -19.65 3.75
N ILE A 57 8.86 -19.02 4.63
CA ILE A 57 7.42 -18.87 4.47
C ILE A 57 7.12 -17.94 3.29
N VAL A 58 7.80 -16.79 3.19
CA VAL A 58 7.65 -15.85 2.07
C VAL A 58 7.93 -16.52 0.73
N SER A 59 9.00 -17.34 0.66
CA SER A 59 9.35 -18.10 -0.56
C SER A 59 8.24 -19.07 -0.97
N LEU A 60 7.59 -19.71 0.00
CA LEU A 60 6.53 -20.69 -0.23
C LEU A 60 5.21 -20.04 -0.65
N ILE A 61 4.74 -19.08 0.14
CA ILE A 61 3.44 -18.43 -0.11
C ILE A 61 3.52 -17.30 -1.12
N ARG A 62 4.75 -16.85 -1.47
CA ARG A 62 5.04 -15.70 -2.35
C ARG A 62 4.28 -14.43 -1.96
N LYS A 63 4.17 -14.20 -0.65
CA LYS A 63 3.47 -13.06 -0.07
C LYS A 63 4.37 -12.36 0.94
N ARG A 64 4.24 -11.04 1.01
CA ARG A 64 5.00 -10.23 1.96
C ARG A 64 4.48 -10.44 3.37
N ILE A 65 5.38 -10.76 4.30
CA ILE A 65 5.05 -10.94 5.72
C ILE A 65 5.64 -9.78 6.51
N VAL A 66 4.89 -9.30 7.49
CA VAL A 66 5.36 -8.39 8.53
C VAL A 66 5.10 -9.03 9.88
N VAL A 67 6.07 -8.92 10.80
CA VAL A 67 5.95 -9.40 12.16
C VAL A 67 5.57 -8.22 13.05
N ARG A 68 4.54 -8.42 13.88
CA ARG A 68 4.03 -7.42 14.82
C ARG A 68 4.06 -7.98 16.23
N SER A 69 4.28 -7.13 17.20
CA SER A 69 4.14 -7.49 18.61
C SER A 69 2.65 -7.56 19.00
N ASP A 70 2.29 -8.58 19.76
CA ASP A 70 0.94 -8.66 20.34
C ASP A 70 0.67 -7.43 21.22
N PRO A 71 -0.56 -6.88 21.22
CA PRO A 71 -0.90 -5.72 22.04
C PRO A 71 -0.60 -5.92 23.55
N SER A 72 -0.71 -7.16 24.06
CA SER A 72 -0.53 -7.45 25.49
C SER A 72 0.90 -7.31 26.01
N ILE A 73 1.89 -7.28 25.09
CA ILE A 73 3.32 -7.19 25.48
C ILE A 73 3.94 -5.83 25.17
N ARG A 74 3.20 -4.91 24.58
CA ARG A 74 3.69 -3.58 24.25
C ARG A 74 3.86 -2.73 25.49
N GLY A 75 4.97 -2.00 25.57
CA GLY A 75 5.17 -0.99 26.59
C GLY A 75 4.17 0.16 26.47
N SER A 76 3.97 0.92 27.54
CA SER A 76 3.14 2.12 27.50
C SER A 76 3.74 3.17 26.54
N GLU A 77 2.91 4.04 26.00
CA GLU A 77 3.35 5.10 25.07
C GLU A 77 4.42 6.00 25.72
N LYS A 78 4.23 6.35 27.01
CA LYS A 78 5.18 7.18 27.77
C LYS A 78 6.54 6.52 27.94
N GLU A 79 6.56 5.24 28.32
CA GLU A 79 7.81 4.48 28.47
C GLU A 79 8.49 4.31 27.12
N THR A 80 7.71 4.05 26.07
CA THR A 80 8.22 3.91 24.70
C THR A 80 8.83 5.22 24.20
N GLU A 81 8.20 6.35 24.46
CA GLU A 81 8.75 7.66 24.10
C GLU A 81 10.08 7.93 24.83
N ALA A 82 10.17 7.56 26.11
CA ALA A 82 11.42 7.67 26.87
C ALA A 82 12.53 6.81 26.26
N ILE A 83 12.24 5.57 25.89
CA ILE A 83 13.17 4.68 25.22
C ILE A 83 13.62 5.27 23.87
N ILE A 84 12.72 5.81 23.08
CA ILE A 84 13.03 6.44 21.79
C ILE A 84 14.02 7.60 22.00
N ARG A 85 13.78 8.46 22.98
CA ARG A 85 14.64 9.62 23.30
C ARG A 85 15.99 9.22 23.88
N GLU A 86 16.09 8.05 24.49
CA GLU A 86 17.35 7.49 24.99
C GLU A 86 18.17 6.85 23.86
N VAL A 87 17.52 6.07 23.00
CA VAL A 87 18.19 5.27 21.96
C VAL A 87 18.57 6.12 20.75
N ILE A 88 17.72 7.07 20.36
CA ILE A 88 18.00 7.91 19.19
C ILE A 88 18.87 9.10 19.59
N PRO A 89 20.01 9.31 18.92
CA PRO A 89 20.87 10.45 19.19
C PRO A 89 20.13 11.79 19.03
N LYS A 90 20.43 12.76 19.89
CA LYS A 90 19.81 14.11 19.85
C LYS A 90 20.02 14.79 18.50
N GLU A 91 21.14 14.51 17.85
CA GLU A 91 21.49 15.04 16.53
C GLU A 91 20.53 14.58 15.41
N ALA A 92 19.76 13.51 15.63
CA ALA A 92 18.74 13.07 14.70
C ALA A 92 17.57 14.08 14.60
N ASP A 93 17.41 14.95 15.61
CA ASP A 93 16.38 15.98 15.71
C ASP A 93 14.98 15.37 15.51
N VAL A 94 14.57 14.53 16.48
CA VAL A 94 13.23 13.94 16.53
C VAL A 94 12.23 15.02 16.84
N THR A 95 11.33 15.28 15.91
CA THR A 95 10.33 16.37 15.98
C THR A 95 8.97 15.90 16.49
N ASN A 96 8.60 14.65 16.24
CA ASN A 96 7.32 14.10 16.66
C ASN A 96 7.41 12.57 16.86
N VAL A 97 6.58 12.06 17.76
CA VAL A 97 6.38 10.62 17.98
C VAL A 97 4.88 10.36 18.02
N THR A 98 4.39 9.46 17.18
CA THR A 98 2.98 9.13 17.10
C THR A 98 2.80 7.62 17.18
N PHE A 99 1.79 7.16 17.91
CA PHE A 99 1.50 5.75 18.11
C PHE A 99 0.31 5.31 17.28
N ASP A 100 0.42 4.13 16.69
CA ASP A 100 -0.67 3.42 16.03
C ASP A 100 -0.93 2.10 16.76
N PRO A 101 -1.82 2.10 17.77
CA PRO A 101 -2.09 0.92 18.58
C PRO A 101 -2.68 -0.25 17.76
N THR A 102 -3.37 0.05 16.67
CA THR A 102 -4.06 -0.95 15.85
C THR A 102 -3.09 -1.91 15.20
N VAL A 103 -2.04 -1.38 14.57
CA VAL A 103 -1.00 -2.21 13.95
C VAL A 103 0.25 -2.35 14.82
N GLY A 104 0.35 -1.64 15.94
CA GLY A 104 1.51 -1.68 16.83
C GLY A 104 2.73 -0.99 16.26
N GLU A 105 2.54 0.06 15.49
CA GLU A 105 3.62 0.92 14.99
C GLU A 105 3.80 2.15 15.88
N VAL A 106 5.05 2.55 16.08
CA VAL A 106 5.41 3.87 16.55
C VAL A 106 6.13 4.62 15.44
N VAL A 107 5.56 5.75 15.05
CA VAL A 107 6.09 6.59 13.99
C VAL A 107 6.90 7.72 14.58
N ILE A 108 8.15 7.79 14.18
CA ILE A 108 9.16 8.73 14.68
C ILE A 108 9.50 9.69 13.54
N GLU A 109 9.15 10.96 13.70
CA GLU A 109 9.52 11.98 12.72
C GLU A 109 10.86 12.60 13.12
N ALA A 110 11.82 12.55 12.20
CA ALA A 110 13.14 13.10 12.44
C ALA A 110 13.67 13.88 11.22
N LYS A 111 14.43 14.95 11.45
CA LYS A 111 15.07 15.68 10.35
C LYS A 111 16.20 14.88 9.73
N ARG A 112 16.96 14.14 10.52
CA ARG A 112 18.09 13.30 10.07
C ARG A 112 17.73 11.82 10.22
N VAL A 113 16.98 11.30 9.25
CA VAL A 113 16.46 9.92 9.24
C VAL A 113 17.56 8.88 9.43
N GLY A 114 18.73 9.03 8.77
CA GLY A 114 19.83 8.07 8.88
C GLY A 114 20.35 7.92 10.31
N LEU A 115 20.45 9.02 11.07
CA LEU A 115 20.85 8.97 12.47
C LEU A 115 19.76 8.35 13.37
N ALA A 116 18.50 8.59 13.06
CA ALA A 116 17.39 7.99 13.81
C ALA A 116 17.31 6.47 13.59
N VAL A 117 17.57 6.01 12.36
CA VAL A 117 17.60 4.57 12.02
C VAL A 117 18.81 3.86 12.63
N GLY A 118 19.95 4.52 12.66
CA GLY A 118 21.23 3.94 13.09
C GLY A 118 21.87 3.03 12.04
N THR A 119 23.10 2.60 12.31
CA THR A 119 23.84 1.70 11.42
C THR A 119 23.11 0.36 11.29
N ASN A 120 22.78 -0.04 10.06
CA ASN A 120 22.02 -1.26 9.78
C ASN A 120 20.68 -1.36 10.55
N GLY A 121 20.08 -0.23 10.94
CA GLY A 121 18.83 -0.23 11.68
C GLY A 121 18.96 -0.54 13.18
N SER A 122 20.16 -0.42 13.75
CA SER A 122 20.44 -0.75 15.15
C SER A 122 19.52 -0.07 16.15
N ASN A 123 19.21 1.22 15.95
CA ASN A 123 18.33 1.97 16.85
C ASN A 123 16.89 1.44 16.79
N LEU A 124 16.42 1.09 15.58
CA LEU A 124 15.06 0.55 15.42
C LEU A 124 14.93 -0.85 16.03
N GLN A 125 15.96 -1.68 15.90
CA GLN A 125 16.00 -3.00 16.53
C GLN A 125 15.97 -2.88 18.06
N GLU A 126 16.76 -1.95 18.63
CA GLU A 126 16.81 -1.71 20.07
C GLU A 126 15.48 -1.18 20.62
N ILE A 127 14.83 -0.23 19.93
CA ILE A 127 13.50 0.28 20.29
C ILE A 127 12.48 -0.88 20.25
N MET A 128 12.46 -1.68 19.18
CA MET A 128 11.56 -2.83 19.07
C MET A 128 11.81 -3.84 20.20
N ARG A 129 13.05 -4.12 20.54
CA ARG A 129 13.42 -5.06 21.60
C ARG A 129 12.95 -4.60 22.98
N ARG A 130 13.12 -3.29 23.31
CA ARG A 130 12.80 -2.73 24.63
C ARG A 130 11.33 -2.38 24.77
N ALA A 131 10.77 -1.69 23.79
CA ALA A 131 9.43 -1.14 23.85
C ALA A 131 8.35 -2.07 23.28
N ARG A 132 8.73 -3.08 22.49
CA ARG A 132 7.81 -4.00 21.80
C ARG A 132 6.86 -3.31 20.83
N TRP A 133 7.21 -2.11 20.37
CA TRP A 133 6.55 -1.40 19.27
C TRP A 133 7.38 -1.53 17.99
N SER A 134 6.72 -1.60 16.84
CA SER A 134 7.40 -1.59 15.53
C SER A 134 7.76 -0.14 15.14
N PRO A 135 9.02 0.28 15.25
CA PRO A 135 9.39 1.65 14.95
C PRO A 135 9.46 1.90 13.44
N ARG A 136 8.93 3.03 13.02
CA ARG A 136 8.98 3.53 11.65
C ARG A 136 9.46 4.97 11.65
N VAL A 137 10.56 5.24 10.95
CA VAL A 137 11.10 6.61 10.86
C VAL A 137 10.60 7.28 9.59
N LEU A 138 10.06 8.48 9.74
CA LEU A 138 9.68 9.37 8.64
C LEU A 138 10.53 10.64 8.69
N ARG A 139 10.79 11.20 7.52
CA ARG A 139 11.43 12.51 7.43
C ARG A 139 10.45 13.59 7.85
N THR A 140 10.87 14.47 8.76
CA THR A 140 10.14 15.71 9.03
C THR A 140 10.12 16.56 7.75
N PRO A 141 8.95 17.06 7.31
CA PRO A 141 8.87 17.94 6.15
C PRO A 141 9.79 19.15 6.32
N PRO A 142 10.59 19.52 5.30
CA PRO A 142 11.50 20.66 5.38
C PRO A 142 10.75 22.00 5.56
N ILE A 143 9.53 22.06 5.04
CA ILE A 143 8.61 23.19 5.23
C ILE A 143 7.41 22.69 6.05
N PRO A 144 7.08 23.33 7.20
CA PRO A 144 5.91 22.96 7.96
C PRO A 144 4.64 23.04 7.12
N SER A 145 3.88 21.95 7.08
CA SER A 145 2.63 21.85 6.33
C SER A 145 1.51 21.40 7.26
N LYS A 146 0.51 22.26 7.44
CA LYS A 146 -0.70 21.92 8.20
C LYS A 146 -1.46 20.76 7.54
N ILE A 147 -1.45 20.69 6.21
CA ILE A 147 -2.13 19.63 5.45
C ILE A 147 -1.48 18.27 5.77
N ILE A 148 -0.15 18.17 5.67
CA ILE A 148 0.57 16.93 6.00
C ILE A 148 0.33 16.52 7.46
N ALA A 149 0.38 17.48 8.38
CA ALA A 149 0.14 17.20 9.80
C ALA A 149 -1.30 16.68 10.04
N ASN A 150 -2.31 17.30 9.41
CA ASN A 150 -3.70 16.89 9.53
C ASN A 150 -3.94 15.51 8.90
N ILE A 151 -3.38 15.21 7.73
CA ILE A 151 -3.50 13.90 7.08
C ILE A 151 -2.86 12.81 7.97
N ARG A 152 -1.66 13.07 8.49
CA ARG A 152 -0.99 12.13 9.40
C ARG A 152 -1.82 11.90 10.66
N HIS A 153 -2.35 12.98 11.26
CA HIS A 153 -3.24 12.89 12.41
C HIS A 153 -4.48 12.04 12.11
N LEU A 154 -5.17 12.32 11.00
CA LEU A 154 -6.34 11.53 10.56
C LEU A 154 -6.01 10.05 10.39
N MET A 155 -4.89 9.73 9.76
CA MET A 155 -4.46 8.33 9.57
C MET A 155 -4.29 7.56 10.88
N TYR A 156 -3.96 8.23 11.98
CA TYR A 156 -3.78 7.60 13.29
C TYR A 156 -5.06 7.61 14.12
N THR A 157 -5.86 8.66 14.06
CA THR A 157 -7.16 8.73 14.76
C THR A 157 -8.15 7.72 14.17
N GLU A 158 -8.14 7.55 12.86
CA GLU A 158 -9.01 6.59 12.14
C GLU A 158 -8.32 5.22 11.91
N SER A 159 -7.43 4.82 12.80
CA SER A 159 -6.63 3.61 12.66
C SER A 159 -7.47 2.33 12.54
N LYS A 160 -8.60 2.24 13.24
CA LYS A 160 -9.53 1.09 13.15
C LYS A 160 -10.21 1.00 11.79
N GLU A 161 -10.67 2.11 11.24
CA GLU A 161 -11.28 2.14 9.91
C GLU A 161 -10.25 1.82 8.84
N ARG A 162 -9.04 2.33 8.97
CA ARG A 162 -7.92 1.98 8.11
C ARG A 162 -7.59 0.47 8.17
N GLU A 163 -7.58 -0.14 9.36
CA GLU A 163 -7.41 -1.60 9.50
C GLU A 163 -8.50 -2.34 8.73
N ARG A 164 -9.77 -1.94 8.87
CA ARG A 164 -10.90 -2.56 8.18
C ARG A 164 -10.74 -2.48 6.66
N ILE A 165 -10.36 -1.33 6.14
CA ILE A 165 -10.10 -1.10 4.71
C ILE A 165 -8.94 -1.99 4.24
N LEU A 166 -7.83 -2.01 4.97
CA LEU A 166 -6.65 -2.81 4.62
C LEU A 166 -6.95 -4.32 4.68
N MET A 167 -7.77 -4.77 5.61
CA MET A 167 -8.24 -6.16 5.65
C MET A 167 -9.08 -6.49 4.41
N GLY A 168 -10.05 -5.65 4.06
CA GLY A 168 -10.88 -5.85 2.88
C GLY A 168 -10.06 -5.85 1.57
N ILE A 169 -9.10 -4.96 1.43
CA ILE A 169 -8.15 -4.96 0.31
C ILE A 169 -7.35 -6.27 0.29
N GLY A 170 -6.83 -6.70 1.44
CA GLY A 170 -6.10 -7.96 1.56
C GLY A 170 -6.95 -9.15 1.14
N GLU A 171 -8.18 -9.19 1.58
CA GLU A 171 -9.15 -10.22 1.20
C GLU A 171 -9.35 -10.29 -0.33
N MET A 172 -9.45 -9.16 -1.00
CA MET A 172 -9.55 -9.11 -2.46
C MET A 172 -8.27 -9.54 -3.16
N VAL A 173 -7.11 -9.07 -2.67
CA VAL A 173 -5.79 -9.38 -3.27
C VAL A 173 -5.42 -10.86 -3.11
N PHE A 174 -5.80 -11.48 -1.99
CA PHE A 174 -5.44 -12.87 -1.66
C PHE A 174 -6.55 -13.88 -1.99
N ARG A 175 -7.66 -13.45 -2.59
CA ARG A 175 -8.71 -14.38 -3.00
C ARG A 175 -8.18 -15.39 -4.02
N PRO A 176 -8.69 -16.64 -4.01
CA PRO A 176 -8.38 -17.59 -5.07
C PRO A 176 -8.94 -17.09 -6.40
N THR A 177 -8.22 -17.35 -7.48
CA THR A 177 -8.74 -17.07 -8.82
C THR A 177 -9.96 -17.94 -9.10
N VAL A 178 -11.06 -17.33 -9.50
CA VAL A 178 -12.32 -18.03 -9.84
C VAL A 178 -12.12 -18.85 -11.12
N PHE A 179 -11.35 -18.31 -12.06
CA PHE A 179 -11.01 -18.99 -13.32
C PHE A 179 -9.53 -19.34 -13.36
N LYS A 180 -9.20 -20.58 -13.69
CA LYS A 180 -7.82 -21.07 -13.83
C LYS A 180 -7.14 -20.64 -15.15
N THR A 181 -7.71 -19.70 -15.88
CA THR A 181 -7.09 -19.19 -17.10
C THR A 181 -5.91 -18.30 -16.78
N LYS A 182 -4.82 -18.48 -17.52
CA LYS A 182 -3.61 -17.66 -17.42
C LYS A 182 -3.57 -16.58 -18.52
N GLU A 183 -4.63 -16.45 -19.29
CA GLU A 183 -4.68 -15.51 -20.41
C GLU A 183 -4.91 -14.09 -19.87
N VAL A 184 -4.03 -13.20 -20.26
CA VAL A 184 -4.13 -11.75 -20.06
C VAL A 184 -4.03 -11.13 -21.43
N LEU A 185 -5.07 -10.41 -21.82
CA LEU A 185 -5.09 -9.64 -23.05
C LEU A 185 -4.70 -8.20 -22.76
N LEU A 186 -3.74 -7.69 -23.51
CA LEU A 186 -3.32 -6.29 -23.47
C LEU A 186 -3.71 -5.64 -24.80
N THR A 187 -4.55 -4.61 -24.74
CA THR A 187 -4.97 -3.83 -25.90
C THR A 187 -4.41 -2.41 -25.79
N GLY A 188 -3.53 -2.03 -26.69
CA GLY A 188 -3.02 -0.67 -26.77
C GLY A 188 -4.05 0.26 -27.42
N LEU A 189 -4.55 1.22 -26.66
CA LEU A 189 -5.57 2.17 -27.11
C LEU A 189 -4.94 3.53 -27.50
N GLY A 190 -3.73 3.80 -27.03
CA GLY A 190 -2.96 5.00 -27.34
C GLY A 190 -1.56 4.97 -26.72
N GLY A 191 -0.69 5.90 -27.09
CA GLY A 191 0.68 5.99 -26.58
C GLY A 191 1.68 5.02 -27.22
N PHE A 192 1.27 4.27 -28.25
CA PHE A 192 2.16 3.32 -28.93
C PHE A 192 2.81 3.98 -30.16
N ARG A 193 4.15 4.05 -30.15
CA ARG A 193 4.98 4.70 -31.17
C ARG A 193 4.68 6.19 -31.35
N GLU A 194 4.14 6.83 -30.34
CA GLU A 194 3.85 8.25 -30.28
C GLU A 194 4.02 8.76 -28.84
N VAL A 195 4.10 10.07 -28.66
CA VAL A 195 4.05 10.74 -27.36
C VAL A 195 2.63 11.25 -27.14
N GLY A 196 2.09 11.00 -25.97
CA GLY A 196 0.74 11.42 -25.60
C GLY A 196 -0.31 10.30 -25.68
N ARG A 197 -1.49 10.58 -25.18
CA ARG A 197 -2.67 9.70 -25.06
C ARG A 197 -2.39 8.29 -24.56
N SER A 198 -1.54 8.16 -23.54
CA SER A 198 -1.25 6.86 -22.93
C SER A 198 -2.52 6.17 -22.46
N CYS A 199 -2.78 4.95 -22.95
CA CYS A 199 -3.98 4.21 -22.61
C CYS A 199 -3.83 2.74 -22.98
N ILE A 200 -3.92 1.85 -22.00
CA ILE A 200 -3.79 0.39 -22.19
C ILE A 200 -4.93 -0.30 -21.47
N LEU A 201 -5.70 -1.10 -22.19
CA LEU A 201 -6.71 -1.97 -21.59
C LEU A 201 -6.09 -3.32 -21.26
N VAL A 202 -6.17 -3.70 -19.99
CA VAL A 202 -5.78 -5.02 -19.48
C VAL A 202 -7.04 -5.82 -19.19
N GLN A 203 -7.17 -6.96 -19.82
CA GLN A 203 -8.34 -7.83 -19.67
C GLN A 203 -7.94 -9.23 -19.23
N THR A 204 -8.69 -9.75 -18.28
CA THR A 204 -8.71 -11.16 -17.91
C THR A 204 -10.14 -11.69 -18.11
N LYS A 205 -10.39 -12.96 -17.79
CA LYS A 205 -11.77 -13.46 -17.76
C LYS A 205 -12.61 -12.87 -16.62
N GLU A 206 -11.97 -12.27 -15.62
CA GLU A 206 -12.62 -11.79 -14.40
C GLU A 206 -12.66 -10.27 -14.31
N SER A 207 -11.74 -9.58 -14.99
CA SER A 207 -11.54 -8.15 -14.76
C SER A 207 -11.05 -7.42 -16.01
N LYS A 208 -11.47 -6.16 -16.13
CA LYS A 208 -11.01 -5.20 -17.12
C LYS A 208 -10.51 -3.95 -16.41
N VAL A 209 -9.26 -3.60 -16.63
CA VAL A 209 -8.61 -2.45 -16.01
C VAL A 209 -7.98 -1.58 -17.09
N LEU A 210 -8.21 -0.29 -17.00
CA LEU A 210 -7.56 0.69 -17.86
C LEU A 210 -6.30 1.22 -17.15
N LEU A 211 -5.16 1.11 -17.78
CA LEU A 211 -3.91 1.72 -17.32
C LEU A 211 -3.68 3.01 -18.07
N ASP A 212 -3.74 4.12 -17.38
CA ASP A 212 -3.80 5.47 -17.88
C ASP A 212 -5.01 5.74 -18.78
N CYS A 213 -5.35 6.99 -18.94
CA CYS A 213 -6.37 7.48 -19.87
C CYS A 213 -6.03 8.92 -20.25
N GLY A 214 -5.01 9.06 -21.08
CA GLY A 214 -4.44 10.34 -21.43
C GLY A 214 -4.97 10.94 -22.71
N LEU A 215 -4.64 12.21 -22.93
CA LEU A 215 -4.87 12.88 -24.20
C LEU A 215 -3.54 13.26 -24.85
N ASN A 216 -3.55 13.57 -26.13
CA ASN A 216 -2.39 14.10 -26.84
C ASN A 216 -2.59 15.60 -27.10
N PRO A 217 -2.06 16.50 -26.25
CA PRO A 217 -2.24 17.94 -26.42
C PRO A 217 -1.54 18.49 -27.67
N GLY A 218 -0.54 17.77 -28.18
CA GLY A 218 0.21 18.15 -29.39
C GLY A 218 -0.41 17.71 -30.70
N ALA A 219 -1.52 16.96 -30.65
CA ALA A 219 -2.18 16.48 -31.85
C ALA A 219 -2.93 17.61 -32.58
N PRO A 220 -3.02 17.57 -33.93
CA PRO A 220 -3.69 18.60 -34.72
C PRO A 220 -5.20 18.67 -34.52
N GLY A 221 -5.80 17.69 -33.86
CA GLY A 221 -7.23 17.62 -33.58
C GLY A 221 -7.76 16.18 -33.48
N PRO A 222 -9.07 16.03 -33.18
CA PRO A 222 -9.70 14.73 -33.17
C PRO A 222 -9.60 14.01 -34.53
N PRO A 223 -9.49 12.67 -34.53
CA PRO A 223 -9.50 11.74 -33.38
C PRO A 223 -8.14 11.55 -32.71
N MET A 224 -7.07 12.22 -33.19
CA MET A 224 -5.68 11.97 -32.73
C MET A 224 -5.40 12.48 -31.31
N VAL A 225 -6.27 13.33 -30.77
CA VAL A 225 -6.17 13.85 -29.40
C VAL A 225 -6.50 12.78 -28.38
N PHE A 226 -7.43 11.87 -28.69
CA PHE A 226 -7.98 10.89 -27.76
C PHE A 226 -7.45 9.48 -28.03
N PRO A 227 -7.37 8.62 -27.00
CA PRO A 227 -7.14 7.19 -27.21
C PRO A 227 -8.33 6.57 -27.95
N TYR A 228 -8.10 5.44 -28.59
CA TYR A 228 -9.12 4.69 -29.33
C TYR A 228 -10.03 3.90 -28.37
N LEU A 229 -10.97 4.58 -27.72
CA LEU A 229 -11.87 3.97 -26.75
C LEU A 229 -13.01 3.15 -27.40
N ASN A 230 -13.26 3.35 -28.70
CA ASN A 230 -14.27 2.59 -29.44
C ASN A 230 -13.65 1.32 -30.03
N VAL A 231 -13.38 0.35 -29.17
CA VAL A 231 -12.84 -0.97 -29.55
C VAL A 231 -13.70 -2.09 -28.97
N ASP A 232 -13.74 -3.21 -29.69
CA ASP A 232 -14.39 -4.41 -29.18
C ASP A 232 -13.78 -4.83 -27.83
N GLY A 233 -14.64 -5.07 -26.84
CA GLY A 233 -14.23 -5.49 -25.52
C GLY A 233 -14.09 -4.36 -24.49
N LEU A 234 -14.02 -3.09 -24.88
CA LEU A 234 -14.10 -1.98 -23.95
C LEU A 234 -15.56 -1.48 -23.87
N ASN A 235 -16.19 -1.74 -22.74
CA ASN A 235 -17.45 -1.14 -22.35
C ASN A 235 -17.26 -0.51 -20.97
N LEU A 236 -17.62 0.76 -20.79
CA LEU A 236 -17.44 1.49 -19.54
C LEU A 236 -18.19 0.84 -18.38
N ASP A 237 -19.38 0.28 -18.64
CA ASP A 237 -20.17 -0.45 -17.61
C ASP A 237 -19.45 -1.72 -17.10
N SER A 238 -18.55 -2.29 -17.90
CA SER A 238 -17.78 -3.50 -17.56
C SER A 238 -16.35 -3.22 -17.16
N LEU A 239 -15.97 -1.95 -17.06
CA LEU A 239 -14.64 -1.53 -16.63
C LEU A 239 -14.57 -1.51 -15.11
N ASP A 240 -13.76 -2.39 -14.52
CA ASP A 240 -13.66 -2.55 -13.07
C ASP A 240 -12.86 -1.44 -12.39
N ALA A 241 -11.86 -0.89 -13.08
CA ALA A 241 -11.01 0.16 -12.52
C ALA A 241 -10.23 0.92 -13.59
N VAL A 242 -9.84 2.15 -13.23
CA VAL A 242 -8.80 2.92 -13.93
C VAL A 242 -7.62 3.13 -12.98
N VAL A 243 -6.41 2.92 -13.46
CA VAL A 243 -5.17 3.16 -12.69
C VAL A 243 -4.37 4.22 -13.40
N ILE A 244 -4.11 5.33 -12.72
CA ILE A 244 -3.33 6.47 -13.27
C ILE A 244 -1.92 6.41 -12.72
N SER A 245 -0.94 6.37 -13.62
CA SER A 245 0.48 6.30 -13.28
C SER A 245 0.98 7.60 -12.66
N HIS A 246 0.66 8.73 -13.27
CA HIS A 246 1.03 10.06 -12.80
C HIS A 246 0.12 11.16 -13.38
N SER A 247 0.34 12.41 -12.97
CA SER A 247 -0.59 13.53 -13.13
C SER A 247 -0.54 14.26 -14.48
N HIS A 248 0.35 13.90 -15.39
CA HIS A 248 0.40 14.57 -16.70
C HIS A 248 -0.85 14.28 -17.53
N LEU A 249 -1.30 15.26 -18.31
CA LEU A 249 -2.54 15.15 -19.08
C LEU A 249 -2.50 14.07 -20.17
N ASP A 250 -1.33 13.72 -20.66
CA ASP A 250 -1.14 12.62 -21.60
C ASP A 250 -1.28 11.22 -20.93
N HIS A 251 -1.51 11.20 -19.61
CA HIS A 251 -1.81 9.99 -18.82
C HIS A 251 -3.19 10.04 -18.13
N CYS A 252 -3.73 11.20 -17.82
CA CYS A 252 -4.98 11.34 -17.07
C CYS A 252 -6.04 12.25 -17.69
N GLY A 253 -5.71 12.94 -18.80
CA GLY A 253 -6.55 14.04 -19.32
C GLY A 253 -7.92 13.63 -19.85
N VAL A 254 -8.12 12.35 -20.20
CA VAL A 254 -9.42 11.85 -20.68
C VAL A 254 -10.30 11.32 -19.55
N LEU A 255 -9.77 11.19 -18.33
CA LEU A 255 -10.52 10.64 -17.19
C LEU A 255 -11.86 11.34 -16.94
N PRO A 256 -12.01 12.68 -16.96
CA PRO A 256 -13.31 13.35 -16.80
C PRO A 256 -14.31 12.96 -17.89
N ILE A 257 -13.83 12.65 -19.09
CA ILE A 257 -14.67 12.23 -20.22
C ILE A 257 -15.23 10.83 -19.96
N LEU A 258 -14.48 9.90 -19.35
CA LEU A 258 -15.00 8.59 -18.99
C LEU A 258 -16.21 8.71 -18.06
N TYR A 259 -16.11 9.55 -17.02
CA TYR A 259 -17.24 9.81 -16.11
C TYR A 259 -18.41 10.46 -16.82
N LYS A 260 -18.18 11.40 -17.73
CA LYS A 260 -19.24 12.01 -18.53
C LYS A 260 -19.98 10.99 -19.39
N TYR A 261 -19.32 9.93 -19.84
CA TYR A 261 -19.91 8.87 -20.65
C TYR A 261 -20.35 7.65 -19.86
N GLY A 262 -20.44 7.76 -18.52
CA GLY A 262 -21.12 6.77 -17.67
C GLY A 262 -20.18 5.84 -16.88
N TYR A 263 -18.86 6.04 -16.92
CA TYR A 263 -17.99 5.31 -15.99
C TYR A 263 -18.24 5.80 -14.55
N ASP A 264 -18.56 4.90 -13.65
CA ASP A 264 -18.81 5.17 -12.24
C ASP A 264 -17.89 4.38 -11.28
N GLY A 265 -16.93 3.66 -11.87
CA GLY A 265 -16.00 2.82 -11.15
C GLY A 265 -14.86 3.60 -10.46
N PRO A 266 -14.04 2.89 -9.67
CA PRO A 266 -12.93 3.48 -8.92
C PRO A 266 -11.75 3.88 -9.80
N VAL A 267 -11.09 5.00 -9.43
CA VAL A 267 -9.80 5.42 -9.98
C VAL A 267 -8.73 5.30 -8.91
N TYR A 268 -7.65 4.62 -9.24
CA TYR A 268 -6.51 4.42 -8.36
C TYR A 268 -5.31 5.21 -8.84
N CYS A 269 -4.73 6.02 -7.95
CA CYS A 269 -3.50 6.75 -8.19
C CYS A 269 -2.76 7.00 -6.88
N SER A 270 -1.54 7.55 -6.94
CA SER A 270 -0.86 8.02 -5.74
C SER A 270 -1.49 9.34 -5.25
N GLU A 271 -1.37 9.62 -3.96
CA GLU A 271 -1.90 10.86 -3.35
C GLU A 271 -1.36 12.14 -4.02
N PRO A 272 -0.04 12.28 -4.31
CA PRO A 272 0.45 13.42 -5.05
C PRO A 272 -0.14 13.52 -6.46
N THR A 273 -0.36 12.38 -7.12
CA THR A 273 -0.98 12.34 -8.45
C THR A 273 -2.40 12.88 -8.42
N LEU A 274 -3.21 12.53 -7.41
CA LEU A 274 -4.58 13.01 -7.28
C LEU A 274 -4.64 14.54 -7.24
N SER A 275 -3.84 15.16 -6.36
CA SER A 275 -3.84 16.62 -6.20
C SER A 275 -3.40 17.35 -7.47
N LEU A 276 -2.31 16.89 -8.10
CA LEU A 276 -1.78 17.51 -9.31
C LEU A 276 -2.66 17.27 -10.54
N MET A 277 -3.22 16.05 -10.67
CA MET A 277 -4.14 15.70 -11.74
C MET A 277 -5.41 16.56 -11.70
N THR A 278 -6.00 16.74 -10.52
CA THR A 278 -7.19 17.59 -10.35
C THR A 278 -6.90 19.03 -10.78
N LEU A 279 -5.75 19.58 -10.37
CA LEU A 279 -5.34 20.92 -10.75
C LEU A 279 -5.13 21.03 -12.27
N GLY A 280 -4.41 20.11 -12.89
CA GLY A 280 -4.14 20.11 -14.32
C GLY A 280 -5.40 19.92 -15.17
N GLN A 281 -6.35 19.11 -14.72
CA GLN A 281 -7.64 18.93 -15.41
C GLN A 281 -8.52 20.17 -15.34
N LEU A 282 -8.53 20.88 -14.20
CA LEU A 282 -9.26 22.14 -14.04
C LEU A 282 -8.66 23.27 -14.89
N ASP A 283 -7.34 23.28 -15.07
CA ASP A 283 -6.67 24.29 -15.92
C ASP A 283 -6.90 24.03 -17.42
N TYR A 284 -7.13 22.78 -17.80
CA TYR A 284 -7.36 22.39 -19.19
C TYR A 284 -8.83 22.58 -19.65
N LEU A 285 -9.80 22.56 -18.72
CA LEU A 285 -11.23 22.75 -19.01
C LEU A 285 -11.59 24.22 -19.23
#